data_520a457c9636487e24210d744138f165
#
_entry.id   520a457c9636487e24210d744138f165
#
_cell.length_a   1.000
_cell.length_b   1.000
_cell.length_c   1.000
_cell.angle_alpha   90.00
_cell.angle_beta   90.00
_cell.angle_gamma   90.00
#
_symmetry.space_group_name_H-M   'P 1'
#
loop_
_entity.id
_entity.type
_entity.pdbx_description
1 polymer ?
#
loop_
_entity_poly.entity_id
_entity_poly.type
_entity_poly.pdbx_seq_one_letter_code
_entity_poly.pdbx_strand_id
1 'polypeptide(L)'
;MSESVTPTVRAAEIAALIDHAILKPELTRAEVDADLDLAAKYGIFSVCVRPSDVAHAVQRLAGSGVAVGTVIGFPHGTTSTPTKVAEARQALADGAVELDMVLNIGRLRSGLLDDVEADIAAVVEAAGDHVVKVILETAYLDDAQIEAGSTAAERAGAAFVKTSTGFAGGGATVPHVTLMRASVGPAVQVKASGGVRDLDTLLAMRALGVTRFGTSATATILDDAAAREAGGAGTGASDASSY
;
A
#
# COMPACT_ATOMS: atom_id res chain seq x y z
N MET A 1 -18.75 4.07 37.31
CA MET A 1 -17.64 4.53 36.48
C MET A 1 -17.26 3.34 35.59
N SER A 2 -17.64 3.35 34.33
CA SER A 2 -17.30 2.31 33.38
C SER A 2 -15.85 2.56 32.94
N GLU A 3 -14.92 1.69 33.36
CA GLU A 3 -13.58 1.71 32.79
C GLU A 3 -13.71 1.40 31.31
N SER A 4 -13.41 2.38 30.46
CA SER A 4 -13.24 2.16 29.03
C SER A 4 -12.01 1.24 28.87
N VAL A 5 -12.25 -0.05 28.67
CA VAL A 5 -11.21 -0.98 28.26
C VAL A 5 -10.75 -0.53 26.87
N THR A 6 -9.66 0.22 26.81
CA THR A 6 -9.00 0.49 25.54
C THR A 6 -8.61 -0.86 24.96
N PRO A 7 -9.05 -1.23 23.74
CA PRO A 7 -8.69 -2.53 23.18
C PRO A 7 -7.16 -2.65 23.14
N THR A 8 -6.65 -3.71 23.73
CA THR A 8 -5.21 -3.99 23.76
C THR A 8 -4.73 -4.15 22.30
N VAL A 9 -3.89 -3.26 21.84
CA VAL A 9 -3.26 -3.32 20.50
C VAL A 9 -2.20 -4.41 20.55
N ARG A 10 -2.32 -5.45 19.71
CA ARG A 10 -1.27 -6.50 19.60
C ARG A 10 -0.33 -6.17 18.45
N ALA A 11 0.98 -6.12 18.74
CA ALA A 11 2.00 -5.80 17.74
C ALA A 11 1.93 -6.73 16.51
N ALA A 12 1.70 -8.04 16.73
CA ALA A 12 1.53 -9.01 15.63
C ALA A 12 0.32 -8.72 14.73
N GLU A 13 -0.80 -8.22 15.30
CA GLU A 13 -1.96 -7.82 14.49
C GLU A 13 -1.66 -6.59 13.62
N ILE A 14 -0.86 -5.66 14.14
CA ILE A 14 -0.44 -4.50 13.37
C ILE A 14 0.57 -4.90 12.28
N ALA A 15 1.53 -5.77 12.59
CA ALA A 15 2.49 -6.29 11.62
C ALA A 15 1.80 -6.93 10.41
N ALA A 16 0.72 -7.70 10.64
CA ALA A 16 -0.07 -8.32 9.59
C ALA A 16 -0.83 -7.33 8.67
N LEU A 17 -0.82 -6.03 8.97
CA LEU A 17 -1.44 -4.98 8.15
C LEU A 17 -0.41 -4.14 7.37
N ILE A 18 0.89 -4.36 7.56
CA ILE A 18 1.96 -3.52 7.00
C ILE A 18 2.52 -4.12 5.72
N ASP A 19 2.56 -3.28 4.67
CA ASP A 19 3.41 -3.44 3.48
C ASP A 19 4.58 -2.45 3.62
N HIS A 20 5.77 -2.96 3.96
CA HIS A 20 6.96 -2.13 4.08
C HIS A 20 7.46 -1.68 2.72
N ALA A 21 7.59 -0.37 2.54
CA ALA A 21 7.89 0.22 1.24
C ALA A 21 9.39 0.47 1.06
N ILE A 22 9.98 -0.16 0.05
CA ILE A 22 11.40 -0.09 -0.34
C ILE A 22 11.45 0.42 -1.78
N LEU A 23 11.01 1.69 -1.99
CA LEU A 23 10.70 2.20 -3.33
C LEU A 23 11.55 3.41 -3.75
N LYS A 24 12.29 4.04 -2.83
CA LYS A 24 13.13 5.20 -3.16
C LYS A 24 14.17 4.82 -4.22
N PRO A 25 14.30 5.59 -5.32
CA PRO A 25 15.14 5.22 -6.45
C PRO A 25 16.64 5.23 -6.13
N GLU A 26 17.05 6.01 -5.13
CA GLU A 26 18.44 6.15 -4.71
C GLU A 26 18.97 5.03 -3.81
N LEU A 27 18.08 4.16 -3.28
CA LEU A 27 18.51 3.09 -2.36
C LEU A 27 19.55 2.19 -2.99
N THR A 28 20.65 2.04 -2.28
CA THR A 28 21.71 1.07 -2.61
C THR A 28 21.24 -0.35 -2.28
N ARG A 29 21.95 -1.36 -2.82
CA ARG A 29 21.69 -2.77 -2.50
C ARG A 29 21.75 -3.05 -0.99
N ALA A 30 22.72 -2.47 -0.29
CA ALA A 30 22.88 -2.66 1.15
C ALA A 30 21.71 -2.08 1.97
N GLU A 31 21.16 -0.94 1.53
CA GLU A 31 19.98 -0.34 2.17
C GLU A 31 18.72 -1.17 1.89
N VAL A 32 18.56 -1.66 0.66
CA VAL A 32 17.47 -2.60 0.33
C VAL A 32 17.56 -3.87 1.19
N ASP A 33 18.76 -4.44 1.34
CA ASP A 33 18.98 -5.62 2.17
C ASP A 33 18.66 -5.38 3.65
N ALA A 34 19.00 -4.21 4.18
CA ALA A 34 18.67 -3.83 5.55
C ALA A 34 17.15 -3.74 5.78
N ASP A 35 16.42 -3.15 4.82
CA ASP A 35 14.96 -3.04 4.87
C ASP A 35 14.26 -4.41 4.74
N LEU A 36 14.80 -5.31 3.90
CA LEU A 36 14.30 -6.69 3.79
C LEU A 36 14.52 -7.48 5.10
N ASP A 37 15.70 -7.34 5.72
CA ASP A 37 16.01 -7.96 7.01
C ASP A 37 15.12 -7.41 8.14
N LEU A 38 14.84 -6.10 8.11
CA LEU A 38 13.89 -5.47 9.03
C LEU A 38 12.49 -6.07 8.85
N ALA A 39 12.02 -6.21 7.62
CA ALA A 39 10.73 -6.81 7.32
C ALA A 39 10.62 -8.25 7.86
N ALA A 40 11.65 -9.06 7.64
CA ALA A 40 11.72 -10.42 8.18
C ALA A 40 11.75 -10.45 9.71
N LYS A 41 12.52 -9.54 10.35
CA LYS A 41 12.62 -9.42 11.83
C LYS A 41 11.26 -9.14 12.48
N TYR A 42 10.48 -8.24 11.87
CA TYR A 42 9.17 -7.86 12.43
C TYR A 42 8.03 -8.79 12.00
N GLY A 43 8.26 -9.71 11.06
CA GLY A 43 7.24 -10.64 10.57
C GLY A 43 6.02 -9.93 9.99
N ILE A 44 6.24 -8.86 9.23
CA ILE A 44 5.18 -8.08 8.61
C ILE A 44 4.50 -8.84 7.47
N PHE A 45 3.36 -8.31 6.98
CA PHE A 45 2.62 -8.99 5.92
C PHE A 45 3.42 -9.06 4.61
N SER A 46 3.92 -7.92 4.12
CA SER A 46 4.67 -7.88 2.86
C SER A 46 5.69 -6.75 2.80
N VAL A 47 6.60 -6.87 1.85
CA VAL A 47 7.37 -5.72 1.34
C VAL A 47 6.81 -5.30 -0.01
N CYS A 48 6.91 -4.00 -0.33
CA CYS A 48 6.65 -3.47 -1.66
C CYS A 48 7.97 -2.89 -2.19
N VAL A 49 8.58 -3.58 -3.17
CA VAL A 49 9.91 -3.24 -3.68
C VAL A 49 9.84 -2.64 -5.08
N ARG A 50 10.95 -2.04 -5.54
CA ARG A 50 11.10 -1.61 -6.94
C ARG A 50 11.03 -2.85 -7.87
N PRO A 51 10.49 -2.73 -9.09
CA PRO A 51 10.40 -3.86 -10.02
C PRO A 51 11.74 -4.59 -10.25
N SER A 52 12.84 -3.84 -10.29
CA SER A 52 14.20 -4.38 -10.45
C SER A 52 14.70 -5.23 -9.27
N ASP A 53 14.07 -5.14 -8.11
CA ASP A 53 14.51 -5.81 -6.89
C ASP A 53 13.63 -7.02 -6.51
N VAL A 54 12.57 -7.32 -7.28
CA VAL A 54 11.62 -8.40 -6.95
C VAL A 54 12.32 -9.74 -6.78
N ALA A 55 13.06 -10.21 -7.77
CA ALA A 55 13.72 -11.52 -7.70
C ALA A 55 14.71 -11.61 -6.54
N HIS A 56 15.42 -10.51 -6.24
CA HIS A 56 16.34 -10.43 -5.10
C HIS A 56 15.59 -10.49 -3.76
N ALA A 57 14.49 -9.72 -3.62
CA ALA A 57 13.68 -9.72 -2.41
C ALA A 57 13.05 -11.10 -2.13
N VAL A 58 12.56 -11.77 -3.18
CA VAL A 58 12.02 -13.14 -3.08
C VAL A 58 13.07 -14.12 -2.55
N GLN A 59 14.31 -14.05 -3.07
CA GLN A 59 15.39 -14.91 -2.59
C GLN A 59 15.77 -14.60 -1.14
N ARG A 60 15.87 -13.31 -0.78
CA ARG A 60 16.31 -12.91 0.56
C ARG A 60 15.26 -13.20 1.64
N LEU A 61 13.99 -13.08 1.30
CA LEU A 61 12.87 -13.33 2.23
C LEU A 61 12.39 -14.78 2.23
N ALA A 62 13.08 -15.68 1.52
CA ALA A 62 12.71 -17.10 1.48
C ALA A 62 12.65 -17.71 2.91
N GLY A 63 11.51 -18.30 3.26
CA GLY A 63 11.28 -18.90 4.58
C GLY A 63 10.91 -17.92 5.70
N SER A 64 10.89 -16.62 5.49
CA SER A 64 10.50 -15.61 6.49
C SER A 64 8.97 -15.52 6.71
N GLY A 65 8.18 -15.95 5.71
CA GLY A 65 6.72 -15.73 5.68
C GLY A 65 6.29 -14.36 5.16
N VAL A 66 7.22 -13.44 4.90
CA VAL A 66 6.93 -12.10 4.36
C VAL A 66 6.70 -12.20 2.85
N ALA A 67 5.56 -11.72 2.37
CA ALA A 67 5.24 -11.69 0.95
C ALA A 67 6.01 -10.57 0.20
N VAL A 68 6.26 -10.77 -1.09
CA VAL A 68 6.88 -9.73 -1.94
C VAL A 68 5.87 -9.20 -2.92
N GLY A 69 5.60 -7.90 -2.85
CA GLY A 69 4.85 -7.15 -3.83
C GLY A 69 5.73 -6.12 -4.54
N THR A 70 5.21 -5.56 -5.62
CA THR A 70 5.88 -4.50 -6.36
C THR A 70 4.88 -3.53 -6.98
N VAL A 71 5.39 -2.55 -7.72
CA VAL A 71 4.60 -1.46 -8.32
C VAL A 71 4.58 -1.56 -9.85
N ILE A 72 3.47 -1.08 -10.45
CA ILE A 72 3.24 -1.10 -11.91
C ILE A 72 2.89 0.31 -12.38
N GLY A 73 3.52 0.78 -13.47
CA GLY A 73 3.30 2.13 -14.00
C GLY A 73 3.72 3.25 -13.04
N PHE A 74 4.61 2.96 -12.13
CA PHE A 74 4.92 3.80 -10.97
C PHE A 74 6.06 4.80 -11.24
N PRO A 75 6.02 6.02 -10.62
CA PRO A 75 4.94 6.52 -9.77
C PRO A 75 3.84 7.30 -10.51
N HIS A 76 3.95 7.53 -11.81
CA HIS A 76 3.15 8.51 -12.53
C HIS A 76 1.86 7.96 -13.18
N GLY A 77 1.73 6.65 -13.36
CA GLY A 77 0.58 6.01 -14.03
C GLY A 77 0.50 6.28 -15.55
N THR A 78 1.53 6.90 -16.14
CA THR A 78 1.51 7.41 -17.53
C THR A 78 2.04 6.44 -18.57
N THR A 79 2.53 5.28 -18.18
CA THR A 79 2.92 4.22 -19.13
C THR A 79 1.69 3.66 -19.84
N SER A 80 1.87 3.20 -21.07
CA SER A 80 0.77 2.62 -21.83
C SER A 80 0.27 1.31 -21.21
N THR A 81 -0.99 0.98 -21.45
CA THR A 81 -1.59 -0.27 -20.95
C THR A 81 -0.76 -1.53 -21.31
N PRO A 82 -0.28 -1.71 -22.57
CA PRO A 82 0.59 -2.86 -22.88
C PRO A 82 1.89 -2.89 -22.08
N THR A 83 2.45 -1.73 -21.74
CA THR A 83 3.65 -1.63 -20.89
C THR A 83 3.34 -2.07 -19.45
N LYS A 84 2.24 -1.59 -18.86
CA LYS A 84 1.79 -2.01 -17.52
C LYS A 84 1.54 -3.52 -17.45
N VAL A 85 0.91 -4.08 -18.48
CA VAL A 85 0.69 -5.55 -18.61
C VAL A 85 2.02 -6.31 -18.68
N ALA A 86 3.00 -5.79 -19.43
CA ALA A 86 4.32 -6.40 -19.50
C ALA A 86 5.06 -6.33 -18.15
N GLU A 87 5.01 -5.19 -17.46
CA GLU A 87 5.55 -5.03 -16.11
C GLU A 87 4.90 -6.02 -15.13
N ALA A 88 3.56 -6.17 -15.15
CA ALA A 88 2.85 -7.09 -14.28
C ALA A 88 3.29 -8.54 -14.51
N ARG A 89 3.34 -8.99 -15.76
CA ARG A 89 3.79 -10.35 -16.12
C ARG A 89 5.23 -10.62 -15.70
N GLN A 90 6.13 -9.64 -15.90
CA GLN A 90 7.51 -9.78 -15.48
C GLN A 90 7.64 -9.85 -13.96
N ALA A 91 6.93 -8.98 -13.23
CA ALA A 91 6.95 -8.98 -11.77
C ALA A 91 6.49 -10.32 -11.18
N LEU A 92 5.42 -10.92 -11.74
CA LEU A 92 4.94 -12.23 -11.32
C LEU A 92 5.92 -13.35 -11.67
N ALA A 93 6.55 -13.30 -12.84
CA ALA A 93 7.59 -14.25 -13.23
C ALA A 93 8.81 -14.18 -12.30
N ASP A 94 9.13 -13.01 -11.77
CA ASP A 94 10.20 -12.77 -10.79
C ASP A 94 9.80 -13.15 -9.34
N GLY A 95 8.52 -13.54 -9.12
CA GLY A 95 8.02 -14.08 -7.87
C GLY A 95 7.23 -13.09 -7.00
N ALA A 96 6.84 -11.91 -7.51
CA ALA A 96 5.89 -11.06 -6.81
C ALA A 96 4.51 -11.75 -6.70
N VAL A 97 3.81 -11.50 -5.60
CA VAL A 97 2.46 -12.05 -5.36
C VAL A 97 1.39 -10.97 -5.22
N GLU A 98 1.78 -9.71 -5.13
CA GLU A 98 0.88 -8.54 -5.09
C GLU A 98 1.43 -7.43 -5.99
N LEU A 99 0.54 -6.72 -6.69
CA LEU A 99 0.87 -5.66 -7.63
C LEU A 99 0.14 -4.37 -7.26
N ASP A 100 0.88 -3.30 -6.99
CA ASP A 100 0.35 -1.96 -6.70
C ASP A 100 0.46 -1.11 -7.98
N MET A 101 -0.58 -1.06 -8.82
CA MET A 101 -0.56 -0.28 -10.06
C MET A 101 -1.02 1.16 -9.84
N VAL A 102 -0.38 2.11 -10.51
CA VAL A 102 -0.89 3.49 -10.58
C VAL A 102 -1.85 3.60 -11.77
N LEU A 103 -3.08 4.04 -11.52
CA LEU A 103 -4.02 4.34 -12.61
C LEU A 103 -3.53 5.52 -13.48
N ASN A 104 -4.11 5.71 -14.66
CA ASN A 104 -3.79 6.88 -15.48
C ASN A 104 -4.50 8.13 -14.93
N ILE A 105 -3.78 8.88 -14.08
CA ILE A 105 -4.30 10.06 -13.37
C ILE A 105 -4.85 11.11 -14.35
N GLY A 106 -4.14 11.35 -15.45
CA GLY A 106 -4.56 12.35 -16.45
C GLY A 106 -5.86 11.96 -17.13
N ARG A 107 -6.06 10.68 -17.46
CA ARG A 107 -7.32 10.18 -18.03
C ARG A 107 -8.47 10.28 -17.03
N LEU A 108 -8.25 9.90 -15.78
CA LEU A 108 -9.25 10.04 -14.73
C LEU A 108 -9.70 11.50 -14.58
N ARG A 109 -8.76 12.43 -14.48
CA ARG A 109 -9.04 13.87 -14.38
C ARG A 109 -9.72 14.45 -15.63
N SER A 110 -9.58 13.81 -16.76
CA SER A 110 -10.24 14.17 -18.03
C SER A 110 -11.64 13.54 -18.17
N GLY A 111 -12.11 12.75 -17.21
CA GLY A 111 -13.38 12.04 -17.26
C GLY A 111 -13.40 10.85 -18.23
N LEU A 112 -12.25 10.39 -18.69
CA LEU A 112 -12.11 9.23 -19.60
C LEU A 112 -12.18 7.92 -18.80
N LEU A 113 -13.31 7.66 -18.14
CA LEU A 113 -13.47 6.58 -17.16
C LEU A 113 -13.37 5.21 -17.80
N ASP A 114 -13.91 5.03 -19.00
CA ASP A 114 -13.83 3.74 -19.72
C ASP A 114 -12.37 3.38 -20.04
N ASP A 115 -11.53 4.37 -20.37
CA ASP A 115 -10.11 4.15 -20.62
C ASP A 115 -9.37 3.76 -19.32
N VAL A 116 -9.75 4.39 -18.18
CA VAL A 116 -9.17 4.08 -16.87
C VAL A 116 -9.55 2.67 -16.44
N GLU A 117 -10.82 2.30 -16.57
CA GLU A 117 -11.32 0.97 -16.23
C GLU A 117 -10.65 -0.10 -17.11
N ALA A 118 -10.55 0.13 -18.42
CA ALA A 118 -9.89 -0.80 -19.34
C ALA A 118 -8.39 -0.98 -19.04
N ASP A 119 -7.67 0.09 -18.66
CA ASP A 119 -6.26 0.03 -18.26
C ASP A 119 -6.07 -0.83 -17.00
N ILE A 120 -6.94 -0.66 -16.00
CA ILE A 120 -6.91 -1.44 -14.76
C ILE A 120 -7.28 -2.91 -15.06
N ALA A 121 -8.37 -3.15 -15.79
CA ALA A 121 -8.85 -4.49 -16.12
C ALA A 121 -7.79 -5.32 -16.86
N ALA A 122 -7.03 -4.70 -17.77
CA ALA A 122 -5.95 -5.38 -18.48
C ALA A 122 -4.82 -5.86 -17.55
N VAL A 123 -4.51 -5.08 -16.50
CA VAL A 123 -3.52 -5.47 -15.49
C VAL A 123 -4.09 -6.55 -14.55
N VAL A 124 -5.36 -6.44 -14.15
CA VAL A 124 -6.05 -7.45 -13.33
C VAL A 124 -6.10 -8.79 -14.09
N GLU A 125 -6.47 -8.79 -15.39
CA GLU A 125 -6.44 -9.98 -16.21
C GLU A 125 -5.04 -10.59 -16.30
N ALA A 126 -4.00 -9.77 -16.49
CA ALA A 126 -2.62 -10.25 -16.55
C ALA A 126 -2.12 -10.80 -15.20
N ALA A 127 -2.67 -10.31 -14.09
CA ALA A 127 -2.34 -10.77 -12.75
C ALA A 127 -2.98 -12.12 -12.37
N GLY A 128 -4.07 -12.52 -13.05
CA GLY A 128 -4.79 -13.75 -12.73
C GLY A 128 -5.30 -13.77 -11.30
N ASP A 129 -4.92 -14.77 -10.51
CA ASP A 129 -5.36 -14.90 -9.11
C ASP A 129 -4.56 -14.03 -8.11
N HIS A 130 -3.59 -13.26 -8.58
CA HIS A 130 -2.78 -12.41 -7.72
C HIS A 130 -3.47 -11.08 -7.41
N VAL A 131 -3.17 -10.53 -6.22
CA VAL A 131 -3.77 -9.29 -5.75
C VAL A 131 -3.29 -8.08 -6.55
N VAL A 132 -4.23 -7.32 -7.10
CA VAL A 132 -3.98 -6.00 -7.70
C VAL A 132 -4.56 -4.92 -6.79
N LYS A 133 -3.73 -3.91 -6.47
CA LYS A 133 -4.13 -2.71 -5.74
C LYS A 133 -3.99 -1.52 -6.68
N VAL A 134 -5.03 -0.68 -6.77
CA VAL A 134 -5.04 0.49 -7.66
C VAL A 134 -4.74 1.75 -6.86
N ILE A 135 -3.61 2.37 -7.16
CA ILE A 135 -3.19 3.66 -6.58
C ILE A 135 -3.91 4.77 -7.34
N LEU A 136 -4.75 5.51 -6.62
CA LEU A 136 -5.49 6.65 -7.19
C LEU A 136 -4.63 7.91 -7.31
N GLU A 137 -3.65 8.08 -6.44
CA GLU A 137 -2.85 9.29 -6.21
C GLU A 137 -3.72 10.49 -5.83
N THR A 138 -4.38 10.36 -4.70
CA THR A 138 -5.41 11.29 -4.21
C THR A 138 -4.97 12.74 -4.08
N ALA A 139 -3.65 13.00 -3.98
CA ALA A 139 -3.10 14.37 -3.94
C ALA A 139 -3.38 15.19 -5.22
N TYR A 140 -3.68 14.54 -6.34
CA TYR A 140 -4.00 15.20 -7.63
C TYR A 140 -5.50 15.24 -7.94
N LEU A 141 -6.36 14.69 -7.07
CA LEU A 141 -7.77 14.46 -7.35
C LEU A 141 -8.66 15.26 -6.42
N ASP A 142 -9.82 15.65 -6.91
CA ASP A 142 -10.94 16.10 -6.09
C ASP A 142 -11.80 14.90 -5.63
N ASP A 143 -12.77 15.17 -4.75
CA ASP A 143 -13.61 14.12 -4.14
C ASP A 143 -14.37 13.31 -5.21
N ALA A 144 -14.94 13.97 -6.22
CA ALA A 144 -15.66 13.29 -7.31
C ALA A 144 -14.75 12.38 -8.14
N GLN A 145 -13.51 12.78 -8.35
CA GLN A 145 -12.51 11.99 -9.06
C GLN A 145 -12.02 10.80 -8.21
N ILE A 146 -11.92 10.96 -6.88
CA ILE A 146 -11.60 9.87 -5.95
C ILE A 146 -12.72 8.82 -5.98
N GLU A 147 -13.98 9.23 -5.93
CA GLU A 147 -15.14 8.35 -6.06
C GLU A 147 -15.13 7.61 -7.41
N ALA A 148 -14.98 8.34 -8.51
CA ALA A 148 -14.96 7.77 -9.86
C ALA A 148 -13.81 6.77 -10.05
N GLY A 149 -12.61 7.10 -9.59
CA GLY A 149 -11.43 6.23 -9.67
C GLY A 149 -11.58 4.97 -8.82
N SER A 150 -12.16 5.10 -7.62
CA SER A 150 -12.45 3.96 -6.74
C SER A 150 -13.47 3.01 -7.37
N THR A 151 -14.55 3.55 -7.92
CA THR A 151 -15.59 2.77 -8.62
C THR A 151 -15.05 2.09 -9.88
N ALA A 152 -14.21 2.77 -10.67
CA ALA A 152 -13.57 2.19 -11.84
C ALA A 152 -12.64 1.02 -11.46
N ALA A 153 -11.87 1.17 -10.37
CA ALA A 153 -11.03 0.09 -9.86
C ALA A 153 -11.84 -1.14 -9.42
N GLU A 154 -12.96 -0.94 -8.72
CA GLU A 154 -13.86 -2.03 -8.35
C GLU A 154 -14.44 -2.75 -9.58
N ARG A 155 -14.97 -1.98 -10.55
CA ARG A 155 -15.54 -2.55 -11.80
C ARG A 155 -14.52 -3.33 -12.61
N ALA A 156 -13.27 -2.89 -12.59
CA ALA A 156 -12.17 -3.56 -13.24
C ALA A 156 -11.69 -4.83 -12.50
N GLY A 157 -12.25 -5.14 -11.32
CA GLY A 157 -11.93 -6.33 -10.55
C GLY A 157 -10.70 -6.21 -9.63
N ALA A 158 -10.26 -4.99 -9.31
CA ALA A 158 -9.17 -4.79 -8.36
C ALA A 158 -9.55 -5.21 -6.94
N ALA A 159 -8.63 -5.85 -6.21
CA ALA A 159 -8.86 -6.25 -4.83
C ALA A 159 -8.75 -5.09 -3.82
N PHE A 160 -8.02 -4.04 -4.17
CA PHE A 160 -7.82 -2.86 -3.34
C PHE A 160 -7.87 -1.57 -4.14
N VAL A 161 -8.35 -0.50 -3.48
CA VAL A 161 -8.02 0.87 -3.81
C VAL A 161 -6.97 1.40 -2.83
N LYS A 162 -5.96 2.11 -3.33
CA LYS A 162 -4.83 2.64 -2.55
C LYS A 162 -4.74 4.15 -2.73
N THR A 163 -4.46 4.88 -1.66
CA THR A 163 -4.44 6.35 -1.70
C THR A 163 -3.34 6.92 -2.59
N SER A 164 -2.09 6.56 -2.33
CA SER A 164 -0.95 7.37 -2.81
C SER A 164 0.28 6.53 -3.12
N THR A 165 1.14 7.07 -3.98
CA THR A 165 2.49 6.52 -4.26
C THR A 165 3.50 6.88 -3.16
N GLY A 166 3.32 8.03 -2.51
CA GLY A 166 4.31 8.66 -1.64
C GLY A 166 5.28 9.61 -2.37
N PHE A 167 5.15 9.76 -3.69
CA PHE A 167 6.06 10.57 -4.53
C PHE A 167 5.42 11.86 -5.08
N ALA A 168 4.14 12.12 -4.76
CA ALA A 168 3.40 13.28 -5.28
C ALA A 168 3.25 14.45 -4.30
N GLY A 169 4.04 14.47 -3.22
CA GLY A 169 3.99 15.53 -2.20
C GLY A 169 2.79 15.48 -1.27
N GLY A 170 1.93 14.46 -1.38
CA GLY A 170 0.80 14.20 -0.48
C GLY A 170 0.70 12.71 -0.12
N GLY A 171 -0.16 12.39 0.85
CA GLY A 171 -0.34 11.02 1.33
C GLY A 171 -1.77 10.74 1.75
N ALA A 172 -1.97 9.65 2.48
CA ALA A 172 -3.26 9.26 3.02
C ALA A 172 -3.78 10.30 4.01
N THR A 173 -5.06 10.63 3.88
CA THR A 173 -5.77 11.50 4.82
C THR A 173 -7.05 10.82 5.27
N VAL A 174 -7.53 11.15 6.48
CA VAL A 174 -8.80 10.65 7.01
C VAL A 174 -9.98 10.91 6.06
N PRO A 175 -10.16 12.13 5.49
CA PRO A 175 -11.21 12.37 4.51
C PRO A 175 -11.13 11.45 3.29
N HIS A 176 -9.93 11.30 2.69
CA HIS A 176 -9.78 10.48 1.49
C HIS A 176 -10.04 8.99 1.75
N VAL A 177 -9.52 8.41 2.84
CA VAL A 177 -9.77 6.98 3.13
C VAL A 177 -11.24 6.72 3.46
N THR A 178 -11.91 7.67 4.13
CA THR A 178 -13.36 7.59 4.39
C THR A 178 -14.15 7.60 3.09
N LEU A 179 -13.82 8.52 2.18
CA LEU A 179 -14.46 8.62 0.88
C LEU A 179 -14.23 7.36 0.04
N MET A 180 -12.99 6.90 -0.06
CA MET A 180 -12.63 5.67 -0.78
C MET A 180 -13.36 4.45 -0.22
N ARG A 181 -13.45 4.31 1.13
CA ARG A 181 -14.19 3.20 1.73
C ARG A 181 -15.68 3.24 1.39
N ALA A 182 -16.29 4.44 1.37
CA ALA A 182 -17.70 4.63 1.02
C ALA A 182 -17.99 4.39 -0.47
N SER A 183 -17.00 4.55 -1.34
CA SER A 183 -17.13 4.48 -2.81
C SER A 183 -17.04 3.05 -3.38
N VAL A 184 -16.66 2.05 -2.55
CA VAL A 184 -16.50 0.66 -2.99
C VAL A 184 -17.26 -0.31 -2.09
N GLY A 185 -17.67 -1.44 -2.65
CA GLY A 185 -18.35 -2.50 -1.93
C GLY A 185 -17.42 -3.23 -0.93
N PRO A 186 -17.98 -4.12 -0.11
CA PRO A 186 -17.26 -4.81 0.96
C PRO A 186 -16.18 -5.80 0.44
N ALA A 187 -16.25 -6.20 -0.82
CA ALA A 187 -15.26 -7.09 -1.44
C ALA A 187 -13.95 -6.36 -1.77
N VAL A 188 -13.99 -5.05 -1.99
CA VAL A 188 -12.81 -4.23 -2.27
C VAL A 188 -12.30 -3.63 -0.97
N GLN A 189 -11.01 -3.79 -0.72
CA GLN A 189 -10.33 -3.28 0.47
C GLN A 189 -9.70 -1.91 0.23
N VAL A 190 -9.34 -1.21 1.31
CA VAL A 190 -8.67 0.09 1.24
C VAL A 190 -7.26 -0.01 1.82
N LYS A 191 -6.27 0.47 1.06
CA LYS A 191 -4.88 0.63 1.50
C LYS A 191 -4.54 2.10 1.66
N ALA A 192 -4.06 2.50 2.83
CA ALA A 192 -3.52 3.83 3.09
C ALA A 192 -2.00 3.82 2.89
N SER A 193 -1.46 4.78 2.16
CA SER A 193 -0.02 4.93 1.91
C SER A 193 0.37 6.40 1.79
N GLY A 194 1.63 6.68 2.13
CA GLY A 194 2.14 8.04 2.22
C GLY A 194 1.67 8.73 3.50
N GLY A 195 2.61 9.16 4.33
CA GLY A 195 2.32 9.88 5.57
C GLY A 195 1.84 9.03 6.76
N VAL A 196 1.81 7.70 6.65
CA VAL A 196 1.54 6.80 7.79
C VAL A 196 2.86 6.57 8.53
N ARG A 197 3.12 7.36 9.57
CA ARG A 197 4.45 7.46 10.22
C ARG A 197 4.47 7.05 11.69
N ASP A 198 3.31 6.80 12.26
CA ASP A 198 3.10 6.45 13.66
C ASP A 198 1.90 5.53 13.85
N LEU A 199 1.84 4.89 15.02
CA LEU A 199 0.79 3.94 15.37
C LEU A 199 -0.58 4.60 15.50
N ASP A 200 -0.67 5.81 16.04
CA ASP A 200 -1.95 6.49 16.26
C ASP A 200 -2.64 6.82 14.94
N THR A 201 -1.87 7.32 13.95
CA THR A 201 -2.34 7.53 12.57
C THR A 201 -2.84 6.22 11.96
N LEU A 202 -2.08 5.13 12.11
CA LEU A 202 -2.48 3.81 11.62
C LEU A 202 -3.80 3.35 12.25
N LEU A 203 -3.91 3.42 13.58
CA LEU A 203 -5.12 3.01 14.31
C LEU A 203 -6.34 3.85 13.96
N ALA A 204 -6.18 5.16 13.80
CA ALA A 204 -7.26 6.05 13.37
C ALA A 204 -7.80 5.65 11.98
N MET A 205 -6.92 5.36 11.02
CA MET A 205 -7.33 4.92 9.68
C MET A 205 -7.89 3.48 9.68
N ARG A 206 -7.34 2.58 10.50
CA ARG A 206 -7.89 1.22 10.69
C ARG A 206 -9.35 1.27 11.18
N ALA A 207 -9.66 2.17 12.09
CA ALA A 207 -11.03 2.36 12.60
C ALA A 207 -12.02 2.81 11.51
N LEU A 208 -11.54 3.38 10.40
CA LEU A 208 -12.33 3.79 9.22
C LEU A 208 -12.42 2.68 8.16
N GLY A 209 -11.93 1.48 8.43
CA GLY A 209 -12.01 0.34 7.52
C GLY A 209 -10.80 0.18 6.58
N VAL A 210 -9.69 0.88 6.84
CA VAL A 210 -8.42 0.59 6.16
C VAL A 210 -7.87 -0.74 6.68
N THR A 211 -7.51 -1.63 5.76
CA THR A 211 -7.09 -3.00 6.07
C THR A 211 -5.63 -3.27 5.73
N ARG A 212 -4.94 -2.32 5.07
CA ARG A 212 -3.53 -2.43 4.70
C ARG A 212 -2.86 -1.06 4.76
N PHE A 213 -1.60 -1.01 5.17
CA PHE A 213 -0.83 0.21 5.33
C PHE A 213 0.51 0.12 4.63
N GLY A 214 0.76 1.05 3.69
CA GLY A 214 2.06 1.21 3.06
C GLY A 214 2.89 2.25 3.82
N THR A 215 4.00 1.83 4.41
CA THR A 215 4.89 2.71 5.19
C THR A 215 6.33 2.25 5.14
N SER A 216 7.28 3.15 5.33
CA SER A 216 8.67 2.84 5.66
C SER A 216 8.98 2.96 7.17
N ALA A 217 8.01 3.43 7.98
CA ALA A 217 8.14 3.61 9.44
C ALA A 217 7.82 2.32 10.24
N THR A 218 8.02 1.15 9.65
CA THR A 218 7.62 -0.15 10.25
C THR A 218 8.17 -0.34 11.66
N ALA A 219 9.46 -0.09 11.89
CA ALA A 219 10.07 -0.24 13.22
C ALA A 219 9.42 0.67 14.24
N THR A 220 9.27 1.96 13.93
CA THR A 220 8.66 2.96 14.81
C THR A 220 7.24 2.57 15.22
N ILE A 221 6.42 2.10 14.26
CA ILE A 221 5.04 1.70 14.50
C ILE A 221 4.96 0.43 15.36
N LEU A 222 5.79 -0.58 15.05
CA LEU A 222 5.72 -1.87 15.74
C LEU A 222 6.38 -1.85 17.11
N ASP A 223 7.44 -1.06 17.31
CA ASP A 223 8.04 -0.86 18.64
C ASP A 223 7.06 -0.13 19.57
N ASP A 224 6.31 0.86 19.06
CA ASP A 224 5.25 1.53 19.84
C ASP A 224 4.10 0.57 20.15
N ALA A 225 3.69 -0.27 19.19
CA ALA A 225 2.65 -1.28 19.41
C ALA A 225 3.07 -2.29 20.49
N ALA A 226 4.32 -2.77 20.42
CA ALA A 226 4.87 -3.71 21.44
C ALA A 226 4.96 -3.05 22.82
N ALA A 227 5.35 -1.79 22.91
CA ALA A 227 5.40 -1.06 24.18
C ALA A 227 3.99 -0.93 24.80
N ARG A 228 2.97 -0.61 24.01
CA ARG A 228 1.57 -0.54 24.49
C ARG A 228 1.02 -1.92 24.86
N GLU A 229 1.36 -2.96 24.10
CA GLU A 229 0.97 -4.34 24.42
C GLU A 229 1.54 -4.80 25.77
N ALA A 230 2.77 -4.38 26.10
CA ALA A 230 3.41 -4.65 27.40
C ALA A 230 2.86 -3.80 28.56
N GLY A 231 1.82 -2.98 28.33
CA GLY A 231 1.21 -2.12 29.36
C GLY A 231 1.98 -0.81 29.60
N GLY A 232 2.93 -0.48 28.73
CA GLY A 232 3.65 0.81 28.76
C GLY A 232 2.81 1.93 28.17
N ALA A 233 3.18 3.18 28.52
CA ALA A 233 2.72 4.33 27.75
C ALA A 233 3.29 4.24 26.33
N GLY A 234 2.46 4.51 25.30
CA GLY A 234 2.97 4.58 23.94
C GLY A 234 4.14 5.55 23.81
N THR A 235 5.06 5.26 22.92
CA THR A 235 6.23 6.11 22.70
C THR A 235 5.87 7.44 22.07
N GLY A 236 4.71 7.51 21.38
CA GLY A 236 4.31 8.67 20.58
C GLY A 236 5.31 8.99 19.46
N ALA A 237 6.19 8.05 19.14
CA ALA A 237 7.23 8.25 18.14
C ALA A 237 6.62 8.33 16.75
N SER A 238 7.10 9.26 15.94
CA SER A 238 6.76 9.41 14.53
C SER A 238 8.04 9.50 13.71
N ASP A 239 8.10 8.75 12.60
CA ASP A 239 9.25 8.75 11.71
C ASP A 239 9.13 9.84 10.64
N ALA A 240 9.81 10.95 10.85
CA ALA A 240 9.82 12.07 9.92
C ALA A 240 10.54 11.76 8.57
N SER A 241 11.37 10.70 8.51
CA SER A 241 12.09 10.27 7.30
C SER A 241 11.23 9.39 6.39
N SER A 242 10.12 8.84 6.91
CA SER A 242 9.14 8.05 6.16
C SER A 242 8.46 8.92 5.11
N TYR A 243 8.34 8.43 3.88
CA TYR A 243 7.63 9.10 2.78
C TYR A 243 6.12 8.95 2.89
#